data_0209866cee95a2a4a275d79c67061b0d
#
_entry.id   0209866cee95a2a4a275d79c67061b0d
#
_cell.length_a   1.000
_cell.length_b   1.000
_cell.length_c   1.000
_cell.angle_alpha   90.00
_cell.angle_beta   90.00
_cell.angle_gamma   90.00
#
_symmetry.space_group_name_H-M   'P 1'
#
loop_
_entity.id
_entity.type
_entity.pdbx_description
1 polymer ?
#
loop_
_entity_poly.entity_id
_entity_poly.type
_entity_poly.pdbx_seq_one_letter_code
_entity_poly.pdbx_strand_id
1 'polypeptide(L)'
;AHGAGQAWRELVDASADDYPLRAARLCLAQAEAQLSTPNSKQYPSIVALLVRARSLYDKAGHNEEAVSHLIRLREAYRRRPALMAELNRAHLP
;
A
#
# COMPACT_ATOMS: atom_id res chain seq x y z
N ALA A 1 1.72 10.68 22.86
CA ALA A 1 1.01 9.80 22.14
C ALA A 1 1.59 9.46 20.80
N HIS A 2 2.88 9.28 20.79
CA HIS A 2 3.58 8.87 19.60
C HIS A 2 3.13 7.49 19.07
N GLY A 3 2.49 6.69 19.90
CA GLY A 3 1.98 5.40 19.47
C GLY A 3 0.71 5.45 18.62
N ALA A 4 -0.06 6.54 18.70
CA ALA A 4 -1.33 6.63 18.00
C ALA A 4 -1.16 6.59 16.48
N GLY A 5 -0.12 7.26 15.94
CA GLY A 5 0.15 7.29 14.52
C GLY A 5 0.70 5.98 13.97
N GLN A 6 1.09 5.05 14.83
CA GLN A 6 1.66 3.76 14.43
C GLN A 6 0.74 2.57 14.73
N ALA A 7 -0.44 2.84 15.31
CA ALA A 7 -1.36 1.76 15.70
C ALA A 7 -1.72 0.83 14.55
N TRP A 8 -1.90 1.38 13.34
CA TRP A 8 -2.25 0.57 12.17
C TRP A 8 -1.12 -0.40 11.80
N ARG A 9 0.15 -0.01 12.02
CA ARG A 9 1.29 -0.89 11.74
C ARG A 9 1.28 -2.09 12.68
N GLU A 10 0.99 -1.85 13.95
CA GLU A 10 0.87 -2.92 14.93
C GLU A 10 -0.25 -3.88 14.58
N LEU A 11 -1.39 -3.34 14.12
CA LEU A 11 -2.51 -4.15 13.66
C LEU A 11 -2.14 -5.00 12.45
N VAL A 12 -1.42 -4.42 11.48
CA VAL A 12 -0.96 -5.15 10.32
C VAL A 12 -0.03 -6.28 10.73
N ASP A 13 0.96 -6.00 11.58
CA ASP A 13 1.93 -6.98 12.03
C ASP A 13 1.24 -8.12 12.81
N ALA A 14 0.31 -7.78 13.69
CA ALA A 14 -0.43 -8.75 14.47
C ALA A 14 -1.36 -9.62 13.62
N SER A 15 -1.91 -9.05 12.54
CA SER A 15 -2.88 -9.74 11.69
C SER A 15 -2.25 -10.48 10.50
N ALA A 16 -0.97 -10.20 10.19
CA ALA A 16 -0.35 -10.67 8.95
C ALA A 16 -0.36 -12.18 8.78
N ASP A 17 -0.22 -12.93 9.87
CA ASP A 17 -0.19 -14.39 9.82
C ASP A 17 -1.59 -15.02 9.84
N ASP A 18 -2.46 -14.51 10.74
CA ASP A 18 -3.79 -15.10 10.94
C ASP A 18 -4.85 -14.51 10.00
N TYR A 19 -4.72 -13.23 9.67
CA TYR A 19 -5.71 -12.51 8.86
C TYR A 19 -5.02 -11.69 7.78
N PRO A 20 -4.29 -12.35 6.85
CA PRO A 20 -3.49 -11.63 5.86
C PRO A 20 -4.31 -10.72 4.95
N LEU A 21 -5.54 -11.09 4.60
CA LEU A 21 -6.38 -10.25 3.76
C LEU A 21 -6.76 -8.95 4.47
N ARG A 22 -7.11 -9.03 5.75
CA ARG A 22 -7.43 -7.85 6.56
C ARG A 22 -6.21 -6.95 6.68
N ALA A 23 -5.04 -7.53 6.94
CA ALA A 23 -3.79 -6.78 7.01
C ALA A 23 -3.46 -6.10 5.68
N ALA A 24 -3.66 -6.81 4.57
CA ALA A 24 -3.43 -6.27 3.24
C ALA A 24 -4.32 -5.06 2.96
N ARG A 25 -5.60 -5.16 3.27
CA ARG A 25 -6.55 -4.07 3.05
C ARG A 25 -6.23 -2.87 3.92
N LEU A 26 -5.77 -3.09 5.15
CA LEU A 26 -5.35 -2.00 6.03
C LEU A 26 -4.11 -1.28 5.47
N CYS A 27 -3.11 -2.01 5.00
CA CYS A 27 -1.93 -1.44 4.36
C CYS A 27 -2.31 -0.57 3.16
N LEU A 28 -3.18 -1.10 2.29
CA LEU A 28 -3.62 -0.38 1.10
C LEU A 28 -4.36 0.90 1.47
N ALA A 29 -5.27 0.83 2.45
CA ALA A 29 -6.02 1.99 2.92
C ALA A 29 -5.08 3.07 3.46
N GLN A 30 -4.04 2.69 4.20
CA GLN A 30 -3.07 3.64 4.71
C GLN A 30 -2.25 4.30 3.58
N ALA A 31 -1.85 3.52 2.59
CA ALA A 31 -1.15 4.06 1.42
C ALA A 31 -2.01 5.08 0.68
N GLU A 32 -3.27 4.75 0.44
CA GLU A 32 -4.21 5.67 -0.23
C GLU A 32 -4.45 6.94 0.59
N ALA A 33 -4.58 6.81 1.91
CA ALA A 33 -4.75 7.96 2.79
C ALA A 33 -3.54 8.91 2.70
N GLN A 34 -2.34 8.36 2.64
CA GLN A 34 -1.13 9.18 2.51
C GLN A 34 -1.00 9.82 1.14
N LEU A 35 -1.52 9.17 0.09
CA LEU A 35 -1.53 9.73 -1.27
C LEU A 35 -2.49 10.89 -1.42
N SER A 36 -3.47 11.03 -0.53
CA SER A 36 -4.41 12.16 -0.58
C SER A 36 -3.71 13.49 -0.31
N THR A 37 -2.53 13.47 0.34
CA THR A 37 -1.71 14.65 0.56
C THR A 37 -0.53 14.62 -0.40
N PRO A 38 -0.41 15.56 -1.36
CA PRO A 38 0.67 15.53 -2.32
C PRO A 38 2.01 15.89 -1.66
N ASN A 39 2.84 14.89 -1.46
CA ASN A 39 4.18 15.05 -0.90
C ASN A 39 5.10 13.99 -1.49
N SER A 40 5.87 14.37 -2.50
CA SER A 40 6.75 13.45 -3.22
C SER A 40 7.82 12.81 -2.33
N LYS A 41 8.17 13.45 -1.23
CA LYS A 41 9.16 12.89 -0.31
C LYS A 41 8.66 11.62 0.38
N GLN A 42 7.34 11.42 0.43
CA GLN A 42 6.74 10.25 1.04
C GLN A 42 6.50 9.11 0.05
N TYR A 43 6.67 9.34 -1.25
CA TYR A 43 6.38 8.33 -2.26
C TYR A 43 7.15 7.01 -2.05
N PRO A 44 8.45 7.01 -1.73
CA PRO A 44 9.13 5.73 -1.47
C PRO A 44 8.50 4.95 -0.32
N SER A 45 8.11 5.62 0.76
CA SER A 45 7.45 4.98 1.91
C SER A 45 6.07 4.45 1.55
N ILE A 46 5.32 5.23 0.78
CA ILE A 46 3.97 4.84 0.33
C ILE A 46 4.07 3.62 -0.57
N VAL A 47 5.02 3.60 -1.50
CA VAL A 47 5.22 2.47 -2.40
C VAL A 47 5.65 1.22 -1.61
N ALA A 48 6.45 1.39 -0.56
CA ALA A 48 6.80 0.28 0.32
C ALA A 48 5.55 -0.34 0.98
N LEU A 49 4.59 0.49 1.38
CA LEU A 49 3.30 0.00 1.89
C LEU A 49 2.52 -0.77 0.83
N LEU A 50 2.54 -0.29 -0.41
CA LEU A 50 1.85 -0.97 -1.51
C LEU A 50 2.51 -2.32 -1.81
N VAL A 51 3.83 -2.41 -1.76
CA VAL A 51 4.55 -3.67 -1.92
C VAL A 51 4.15 -4.66 -0.82
N ARG A 52 4.10 -4.18 0.42
CA ARG A 52 3.69 -5.02 1.54
C ARG A 52 2.24 -5.49 1.40
N ALA A 53 1.34 -4.58 1.00
CA ALA A 53 -0.05 -4.93 0.77
C ALA A 53 -0.18 -6.03 -0.29
N ARG A 54 0.56 -5.90 -1.39
CA ARG A 54 0.54 -6.91 -2.45
C ARG A 54 1.00 -8.27 -1.94
N SER A 55 2.07 -8.28 -1.15
CA SER A 55 2.59 -9.52 -0.56
C SER A 55 1.55 -10.19 0.34
N LEU A 56 0.84 -9.40 1.15
CA LEU A 56 -0.21 -9.90 2.04
C LEU A 56 -1.42 -10.41 1.27
N TYR A 57 -1.81 -9.72 0.20
CA TYR A 57 -2.88 -10.20 -0.69
C TYR A 57 -2.50 -11.53 -1.32
N ASP A 58 -1.26 -11.67 -1.77
CA ASP A 58 -0.77 -12.91 -2.37
C ASP A 58 -0.82 -14.04 -1.34
N LYS A 59 -0.37 -13.79 -0.12
CA LYS A 59 -0.42 -14.74 0.98
C LYS A 59 -1.86 -15.19 1.27
N ALA A 60 -2.81 -14.30 1.12
CA ALA A 60 -4.24 -14.58 1.33
C ALA A 60 -4.90 -15.26 0.15
N GLY A 61 -4.19 -15.42 -0.98
CA GLY A 61 -4.78 -15.96 -2.20
C GLY A 61 -5.65 -14.98 -2.96
N HIS A 62 -5.48 -13.68 -2.74
CA HIS A 62 -6.26 -12.60 -3.35
C HIS A 62 -5.40 -11.67 -4.22
N ASN A 63 -4.42 -12.21 -4.92
CA ASN A 63 -3.50 -11.41 -5.73
C ASN A 63 -4.23 -10.61 -6.83
N GLU A 64 -5.32 -11.15 -7.37
CA GLU A 64 -6.11 -10.43 -8.39
C GLU A 64 -6.72 -9.14 -7.84
N GLU A 65 -7.16 -9.16 -6.58
CA GLU A 65 -7.68 -7.97 -5.91
C GLU A 65 -6.57 -6.91 -5.80
N ALA A 66 -5.36 -7.32 -5.42
CA ALA A 66 -4.21 -6.43 -5.32
C ALA A 66 -3.89 -5.78 -6.66
N VAL A 67 -3.82 -6.58 -7.72
CA VAL A 67 -3.52 -6.09 -9.07
C VAL A 67 -4.57 -5.07 -9.52
N SER A 68 -5.85 -5.37 -9.30
CA SER A 68 -6.94 -4.45 -9.65
C SER A 68 -6.82 -3.11 -8.93
N HIS A 69 -6.52 -3.12 -7.65
CA HIS A 69 -6.34 -1.89 -6.86
C HIS A 69 -5.14 -1.08 -7.34
N LEU A 70 -4.04 -1.75 -7.63
CA LEU A 70 -2.83 -1.07 -8.09
C LEU A 70 -3.01 -0.43 -9.46
N ILE A 71 -3.71 -1.12 -10.37
CA ILE A 71 -4.03 -0.56 -11.69
C ILE A 71 -4.90 0.68 -11.55
N ARG A 72 -5.93 0.63 -10.70
CA ARG A 72 -6.79 1.80 -10.44
C ARG A 72 -6.01 2.95 -9.84
N LEU A 73 -5.08 2.63 -8.93
CA LEU A 73 -4.25 3.64 -8.28
C LEU A 73 -3.35 4.33 -9.30
N ARG A 74 -2.71 3.58 -10.19
CA ARG A 74 -1.92 4.15 -11.29
C ARG A 74 -2.76 5.09 -12.15
N GLU A 75 -3.94 4.65 -12.50
CA GLU A 75 -4.84 5.46 -13.35
C GLU A 75 -5.27 6.73 -12.62
N ALA A 76 -5.61 6.63 -11.35
CA ALA A 76 -6.05 7.77 -10.56
C ALA A 76 -4.94 8.81 -10.37
N TYR A 77 -3.69 8.37 -10.26
CA TYR A 77 -2.56 9.25 -9.97
C TYR A 77 -1.57 9.35 -11.13
N ARG A 78 -1.99 9.03 -12.34
CA ARG A 78 -1.11 9.01 -13.54
C ARG A 78 -0.40 10.34 -13.80
N ARG A 79 -0.95 11.44 -13.29
CA ARG A 79 -0.36 12.78 -13.46
C ARG A 79 0.74 13.10 -12.44
N ARG A 80 1.12 12.14 -11.63
CA ARG A 80 2.21 12.26 -10.66
C ARG A 80 3.41 11.44 -11.13
N PRO A 81 4.28 12.00 -11.97
CA PRO A 81 5.38 11.23 -12.57
C PRO A 81 6.35 10.66 -11.55
N ALA A 82 6.61 11.37 -10.45
CA ALA A 82 7.50 10.86 -9.40
C ALA A 82 6.93 9.60 -8.74
N LEU A 83 5.60 9.55 -8.54
CA LEU A 83 4.93 8.37 -8.00
C LEU A 83 4.99 7.22 -9.01
N MET A 84 4.73 7.51 -10.29
CA MET A 84 4.79 6.50 -11.35
C MET A 84 6.19 5.88 -11.43
N ALA A 85 7.24 6.70 -11.29
CA ALA A 85 8.62 6.22 -11.30
C ALA A 85 8.88 5.27 -10.13
N GLU A 86 8.39 5.61 -8.94
CA GLU A 86 8.56 4.74 -7.77
C GLU A 86 7.77 3.42 -7.92
N LEU A 87 6.57 3.47 -8.48
CA LEU A 87 5.80 2.26 -8.75
C LEU A 87 6.53 1.35 -9.74
N ASN A 88 7.10 1.93 -10.80
CA ASN A 88 7.87 1.19 -11.79
C ASN A 88 9.13 0.57 -11.18
N ARG A 89 9.81 1.31 -10.33
CA ARG A 89 11.01 0.83 -9.65
C ARG A 89 10.70 -0.37 -8.76
N ALA A 90 9.53 -0.39 -8.15
CA ALA A 90 9.09 -1.49 -7.30
C ALA A 90 8.44 -2.64 -8.08
N HIS A 91 8.35 -2.53 -9.40
CA HIS A 91 7.74 -3.52 -10.30
C HIS A 91 6.27 -3.78 -9.96
N LEU A 92 5.55 -2.76 -9.52
CA LEU A 92 4.11 -2.87 -9.26
C LEU A 92 3.29 -2.69 -10.54
N PRO A 93 2.15 -3.35 -10.66
CA PRO A 93 1.26 -3.24 -11.81
C PRO A 93 0.76 -1.82 -12.11
#